data_4dd5dec9bce7f40fdc51a2625d29331f
#
_entry.id   4dd5dec9bce7f40fdc51a2625d29331f
#
_cell.length_a   1.000
_cell.length_b   1.000
_cell.length_c   1.000
_cell.angle_alpha   90.00
_cell.angle_beta   90.00
_cell.angle_gamma   90.00
#
_symmetry.space_group_name_H-M   'P 1'
#
loop_
_entity.id
_entity.type
_entity.pdbx_description
1 polymer ?
#
loop_
_entity_poly.entity_id
_entity_poly.type
_entity_poly.pdbx_seq_one_letter_code
_entity_poly.pdbx_strand_id
1 'polypeptide(L)'
;MHSVTSNAVANAFNNTPSVLIEVAGHLGNMYLCKFGKVVYMSFNSDWTSLVAGDNPNLATVPQGYRPITRCSVKETSTTNATLYINENGSVNCYNYGSAITQATNGNYFACWITGD
;
A
#
# COMPACT_ATOMS: atom_id res chain seq x y z
N MET A 1 9.78 -17.42 36.03
CA MET A 1 9.35 -16.53 34.96
C MET A 1 8.93 -17.36 33.75
N HIS A 2 7.89 -16.99 33.16
CA HIS A 2 7.48 -17.60 31.92
C HIS A 2 8.01 -16.82 30.78
N SER A 3 8.63 -17.49 29.87
CA SER A 3 8.90 -16.91 28.57
C SER A 3 7.57 -16.51 27.92
N VAL A 4 7.64 -15.65 26.93
CA VAL A 4 6.50 -15.39 26.07
C VAL A 4 6.09 -16.73 25.48
N THR A 5 4.87 -17.13 25.74
CA THR A 5 4.38 -18.43 25.29
C THR A 5 4.07 -18.41 23.81
N SER A 6 4.00 -19.60 23.22
CA SER A 6 3.56 -19.76 21.83
C SER A 6 2.19 -19.11 21.60
N ASN A 7 1.30 -19.18 22.59
CA ASN A 7 -0.03 -18.58 22.48
C ASN A 7 0.05 -17.06 22.40
N ALA A 8 0.90 -16.42 23.21
CA ALA A 8 1.06 -14.98 23.17
C ALA A 8 1.63 -14.52 21.82
N VAL A 9 2.61 -15.25 21.29
CA VAL A 9 3.17 -14.95 19.97
C VAL A 9 2.11 -15.16 18.89
N ALA A 10 1.38 -16.27 18.91
CA ALA A 10 0.33 -16.55 17.95
C ALA A 10 -0.76 -15.47 17.99
N ASN A 11 -1.16 -15.03 19.19
CA ASN A 11 -2.15 -13.97 19.32
C ASN A 11 -1.67 -12.65 18.76
N ALA A 12 -0.38 -12.32 18.93
CA ALA A 12 0.17 -11.09 18.37
C ALA A 12 0.09 -11.10 16.84
N PHE A 13 0.35 -12.23 16.19
CA PHE A 13 0.20 -12.36 14.74
C PHE A 13 -1.26 -12.39 14.30
N ASN A 14 -2.09 -13.16 14.98
CA ASN A 14 -3.49 -13.34 14.58
C ASN A 14 -4.32 -12.09 14.77
N ASN A 15 -3.94 -11.23 15.72
CA ASN A 15 -4.67 -10.00 16.03
C ASN A 15 -3.95 -8.75 15.51
N THR A 16 -3.02 -8.92 14.58
CA THR A 16 -2.34 -7.78 13.95
C THR A 16 -3.36 -6.91 13.22
N PRO A 17 -3.41 -5.60 13.51
CA PRO A 17 -4.34 -4.71 12.81
C PRO A 17 -4.08 -4.71 11.32
N SER A 18 -5.17 -4.82 10.56
CA SER A 18 -5.09 -4.80 9.11
C SER A 18 -6.29 -4.08 8.53
N VAL A 19 -6.14 -3.60 7.30
CA VAL A 19 -7.18 -2.91 6.58
C VAL A 19 -7.02 -3.13 5.08
N LEU A 20 -8.14 -3.21 4.37
CA LEU A 20 -8.20 -3.25 2.91
C LEU A 20 -8.70 -1.90 2.41
N ILE A 21 -8.02 -1.34 1.44
CA ILE A 21 -8.35 -0.02 0.89
C ILE A 21 -8.56 -0.16 -0.61
N GLU A 22 -9.70 0.31 -1.08
CA GLU A 22 -9.97 0.38 -2.51
C GLU A 22 -9.13 1.47 -3.14
N VAL A 23 -8.60 1.19 -4.32
CA VAL A 23 -7.80 2.13 -5.08
C VAL A 23 -8.45 2.34 -6.44
N ALA A 24 -8.72 3.59 -6.78
CA ALA A 24 -9.36 3.93 -8.03
C ALA A 24 -8.51 3.48 -9.23
N GLY A 25 -9.15 2.88 -10.22
CA GLY A 25 -8.49 2.42 -11.43
C GLY A 25 -7.68 1.13 -11.28
N HIS A 26 -7.82 0.44 -10.15
CA HIS A 26 -7.13 -0.82 -9.88
C HIS A 26 -8.12 -1.89 -9.45
N LEU A 27 -7.93 -3.12 -9.90
CA LEU A 27 -8.84 -4.22 -9.60
C LEU A 27 -8.69 -4.76 -8.19
N GLY A 28 -7.48 -4.74 -7.64
CA GLY A 28 -7.22 -5.26 -6.29
C GLY A 28 -7.28 -4.17 -5.24
N ASN A 29 -7.40 -4.60 -3.99
CA ASN A 29 -7.33 -3.71 -2.85
C ASN A 29 -5.90 -3.61 -2.31
N MET A 30 -5.56 -2.45 -1.79
CA MET A 30 -4.34 -2.25 -1.04
C MET A 30 -4.52 -2.86 0.35
N TYR A 31 -3.74 -3.87 0.67
CA TYR A 31 -3.73 -4.49 1.99
C TYR A 31 -2.64 -3.84 2.84
N LEU A 32 -3.04 -3.36 4.01
CA LEU A 32 -2.11 -2.83 5.00
C LEU A 32 -2.18 -3.66 6.26
N CYS A 33 -1.03 -4.00 6.80
CA CYS A 33 -0.92 -4.74 8.05
C CYS A 33 0.08 -4.02 8.95
N LYS A 34 -0.31 -3.75 10.18
CA LYS A 34 0.52 -2.97 11.11
C LYS A 34 1.07 -3.85 12.21
N PHE A 35 2.36 -3.81 12.40
CA PHE A 35 3.04 -4.52 13.45
C PHE A 35 3.91 -3.53 14.24
N GLY A 36 3.45 -3.14 15.40
CA GLY A 36 4.06 -2.04 16.15
C GLY A 36 3.96 -0.74 15.35
N LYS A 37 5.09 -0.14 15.04
CA LYS A 37 5.18 1.08 14.23
C LYS A 37 5.45 0.77 12.75
N VAL A 38 5.56 -0.49 12.38
CA VAL A 38 5.84 -0.88 11.01
C VAL A 38 4.53 -1.21 10.30
N VAL A 39 4.31 -0.61 9.16
CA VAL A 39 3.20 -0.93 8.27
C VAL A 39 3.75 -1.68 7.07
N TYR A 40 3.18 -2.84 6.79
CA TYR A 40 3.45 -3.61 5.59
C TYR A 40 2.31 -3.39 4.61
N MET A 41 2.65 -3.15 3.35
CA MET A 41 1.69 -2.96 2.29
C MET A 41 1.89 -3.99 1.19
N SER A 42 0.80 -4.64 0.81
CA SER A 42 0.75 -5.51 -0.36
C SER A 42 -0.42 -5.07 -1.25
N PHE A 43 -0.12 -4.84 -2.52
CA PHE A 43 -1.08 -4.30 -3.46
C PHE A 43 -0.86 -5.02 -4.80
N ASN A 44 -1.67 -6.05 -5.03
CA ASN A 44 -1.51 -6.95 -6.16
C ASN A 44 -2.78 -6.95 -7.00
N SER A 45 -2.67 -6.83 -8.24
CA SER A 45 -3.63 -7.02 -9.31
C SER A 45 -3.28 -6.09 -10.46
N ASP A 46 -4.25 -5.77 -11.30
CA ASP A 46 -4.01 -4.97 -12.49
C ASP A 46 -4.55 -3.56 -12.34
N TRP A 47 -3.82 -2.60 -12.87
CA TRP A 47 -4.39 -1.30 -13.23
C TRP A 47 -5.34 -1.49 -14.41
N THR A 48 -6.46 -0.80 -14.37
CA THR A 48 -7.41 -0.79 -15.48
C THR A 48 -7.54 0.59 -16.11
N SER A 49 -7.17 1.63 -15.36
CA SER A 49 -7.29 3.01 -15.82
C SER A 49 -6.27 3.90 -15.09
N LEU A 50 -5.28 4.37 -15.81
CA LEU A 50 -4.38 5.43 -15.37
C LEU A 50 -4.14 6.36 -16.54
N VAL A 51 -4.19 7.66 -16.29
CA VAL A 51 -3.74 8.62 -17.31
C VAL A 51 -2.21 8.68 -17.31
N ALA A 52 -1.63 9.13 -18.40
CA ALA A 52 -0.21 9.45 -18.40
C ALA A 52 0.03 10.63 -17.45
N GLY A 53 1.12 10.57 -16.71
CA GLY A 53 1.43 11.60 -15.72
C GLY A 53 0.78 11.34 -14.38
N ASP A 54 0.38 12.39 -13.67
CA ASP A 54 -0.11 12.31 -12.31
C ASP A 54 -1.55 11.80 -12.24
N ASN A 55 -1.77 10.86 -11.33
CA ASN A 55 -3.09 10.33 -10.98
C ASN A 55 -3.29 10.55 -9.49
N PRO A 56 -3.87 11.70 -9.09
CA PRO A 56 -4.01 12.04 -7.68
C PRO A 56 -5.20 11.38 -7.01
N ASN A 57 -5.15 11.29 -5.70
CA ASN A 57 -6.28 10.91 -4.85
C ASN A 57 -6.91 9.57 -5.23
N LEU A 58 -6.08 8.58 -5.51
CA LEU A 58 -6.57 7.25 -5.87
C LEU A 58 -7.12 6.50 -4.67
N ALA A 59 -6.63 6.81 -3.47
CA ALA A 59 -7.04 6.17 -2.23
C ALA A 59 -6.64 7.04 -1.05
N THR A 60 -7.12 6.69 0.14
CA THR A 60 -6.73 7.33 1.38
C THR A 60 -6.33 6.28 2.40
N VAL A 61 -5.11 6.34 2.86
CA VAL A 61 -4.61 5.50 3.95
C VAL A 61 -5.14 6.10 5.27
N PRO A 62 -5.80 5.29 6.10
CA PRO A 62 -6.36 5.80 7.34
C PRO A 62 -5.28 6.21 8.33
N GLN A 63 -5.64 7.11 9.23
CA GLN A 63 -4.78 7.48 10.35
C GLN A 63 -4.40 6.23 11.13
N GLY A 64 -3.19 6.18 11.61
CA GLY A 64 -2.65 4.99 12.26
C GLY A 64 -1.80 4.13 11.35
N TYR A 65 -1.93 4.31 10.02
CA TYR A 65 -1.17 3.54 9.03
C TYR A 65 -0.33 4.42 8.11
N ARG A 66 -0.37 5.73 8.28
CA ARG A 66 0.28 6.69 7.38
C ARG A 66 1.78 6.72 7.61
N PRO A 67 2.56 6.85 6.53
CA PRO A 67 4.01 6.92 6.68
C PRO A 67 4.45 8.21 7.37
N ILE A 68 5.53 8.12 8.14
CA ILE A 68 6.13 9.29 8.79
C ILE A 68 6.71 10.26 7.76
N THR A 69 7.09 9.75 6.61
CA THR A 69 7.52 10.52 5.46
C THR A 69 7.01 9.84 4.21
N ARG A 70 6.79 10.60 3.14
CA ARG A 70 6.28 10.07 1.88
C ARG A 70 7.03 8.83 1.44
N CYS A 71 6.29 7.78 1.13
CA CYS A 71 6.84 6.51 0.64
C CYS A 71 6.62 6.40 -0.86
N SER A 72 7.69 6.20 -1.61
CA SER A 72 7.65 5.97 -3.05
C SER A 72 7.85 4.49 -3.32
N VAL A 73 6.95 3.89 -4.09
CA VAL A 73 6.97 2.46 -4.37
C VAL A 73 6.93 2.24 -5.87
N LYS A 74 7.97 1.60 -6.37
CA LYS A 74 7.99 1.22 -7.77
C LYS A 74 7.29 -0.10 -7.97
N GLU A 75 6.64 -0.23 -9.11
CA GLU A 75 5.99 -1.45 -9.52
C GLU A 75 7.03 -2.55 -9.75
N THR A 76 6.66 -3.81 -9.46
CA THR A 76 7.59 -4.93 -9.48
C THR A 76 7.75 -5.60 -10.85
N SER A 77 6.98 -5.21 -11.84
CA SER A 77 7.07 -5.78 -13.19
C SER A 77 7.46 -4.74 -14.23
N THR A 78 6.67 -4.57 -15.27
CA THR A 78 7.05 -3.75 -16.43
C THR A 78 6.31 -2.41 -16.52
N THR A 79 5.37 -2.15 -15.64
CA THR A 79 4.61 -0.91 -15.64
C THR A 79 5.46 0.23 -15.11
N ASN A 80 5.49 1.35 -15.82
CA ASN A 80 6.24 2.54 -15.41
C ASN A 80 5.43 3.45 -14.50
N ALA A 81 4.70 2.87 -13.54
CA ALA A 81 3.85 3.61 -12.64
C ALA A 81 4.41 3.55 -11.21
N THR A 82 4.74 4.69 -10.66
CA THR A 82 5.26 4.80 -9.29
C THR A 82 4.12 5.22 -8.37
N LEU A 83 3.93 4.44 -7.31
CA LEU A 83 2.93 4.70 -6.31
C LEU A 83 3.55 5.57 -5.22
N TYR A 84 2.80 6.57 -4.75
CA TYR A 84 3.21 7.44 -3.67
C TYR A 84 2.19 7.39 -2.55
N ILE A 85 2.65 7.04 -1.37
CA ILE A 85 1.84 7.10 -0.16
C ILE A 85 2.33 8.31 0.63
N ASN A 86 1.47 9.29 0.78
CA ASN A 86 1.81 10.57 1.38
C ASN A 86 1.55 10.57 2.88
N GLU A 87 2.20 11.48 3.59
CA GLU A 87 2.09 11.60 5.04
C GLU A 87 0.67 11.89 5.51
N ASN A 88 -0.11 12.59 4.71
CA ASN A 88 -1.52 12.88 4.99
C ASN A 88 -2.46 11.72 4.65
N GLY A 89 -1.92 10.62 4.16
CA GLY A 89 -2.68 9.43 3.78
C GLY A 89 -3.13 9.40 2.32
N SER A 90 -3.00 10.48 1.56
CA SER A 90 -3.38 10.45 0.15
C SER A 90 -2.45 9.52 -0.63
N VAL A 91 -3.01 8.78 -1.57
CA VAL A 91 -2.27 7.89 -2.46
C VAL A 91 -2.40 8.42 -3.86
N ASN A 92 -1.28 8.64 -4.51
CA ASN A 92 -1.26 9.00 -5.92
C ASN A 92 -0.29 8.11 -6.69
N CYS A 93 -0.47 8.06 -8.00
CA CYS A 93 0.38 7.26 -8.87
C CYS A 93 0.84 8.14 -10.02
N TYR A 94 2.14 8.16 -10.27
CA TYR A 94 2.67 8.84 -11.44
C TYR A 94 3.00 7.80 -12.51
N ASN A 95 2.32 7.91 -13.64
CA ASN A 95 2.52 7.01 -14.75
C ASN A 95 3.50 7.65 -15.76
N TYR A 96 4.71 7.10 -15.80
CA TYR A 96 5.76 7.57 -16.72
C TYR A 96 5.63 7.03 -18.13
N GLY A 97 4.67 6.14 -18.35
CA GLY A 97 4.40 5.54 -19.64
C GLY A 97 3.13 6.09 -20.29
N SER A 98 2.63 5.35 -21.25
CA SER A 98 1.37 5.67 -21.92
C SER A 98 0.19 5.42 -20.98
N ALA A 99 -0.93 6.08 -21.26
CA ALA A 99 -2.16 5.86 -20.52
C ALA A 99 -2.54 4.36 -20.51
N ILE A 100 -3.00 3.89 -19.38
CA ILE A 100 -3.45 2.51 -19.20
C ILE A 100 -4.98 2.49 -19.34
N THR A 101 -5.44 1.75 -20.33
CA THR A 101 -6.88 1.60 -20.62
C THR A 101 -7.34 0.15 -20.64
N GLN A 102 -6.41 -0.77 -20.43
CA GLN A 102 -6.66 -2.21 -20.35
C GLN A 102 -5.92 -2.78 -19.14
N ALA A 103 -6.33 -3.95 -18.69
CA ALA A 103 -5.70 -4.59 -17.55
C ALA A 103 -4.20 -4.73 -17.75
N THR A 104 -3.43 -4.13 -16.86
CA THR A 104 -1.97 -4.06 -16.90
C THR A 104 -1.44 -4.25 -15.49
N ASN A 105 -0.43 -5.08 -15.31
CA ASN A 105 0.12 -5.38 -14.00
C ASN A 105 0.40 -4.13 -13.17
N GLY A 106 -0.07 -4.15 -11.93
CA GLY A 106 0.14 -3.07 -10.98
C GLY A 106 0.40 -3.64 -9.58
N ASN A 107 1.54 -4.32 -9.42
CA ASN A 107 1.88 -5.03 -8.19
C ASN A 107 2.93 -4.25 -7.41
N TYR A 108 2.63 -3.98 -6.14
CA TYR A 108 3.47 -3.14 -5.29
C TYR A 108 3.62 -3.77 -3.92
N PHE A 109 4.81 -3.61 -3.35
CA PHE A 109 5.11 -4.01 -1.98
C PHE A 109 5.87 -2.89 -1.30
N ALA A 110 5.57 -2.64 -0.05
CA ALA A 110 6.30 -1.65 0.73
C ALA A 110 6.19 -1.91 2.22
N CYS A 111 7.15 -1.38 2.95
CA CYS A 111 7.08 -1.23 4.39
C CYS A 111 7.43 0.21 4.72
N TRP A 112 6.80 0.75 5.73
CA TRP A 112 7.16 2.07 6.24
C TRP A 112 6.94 2.14 7.74
N ILE A 113 7.53 3.15 8.36
CA ILE A 113 7.28 3.46 9.75
C ILE A 113 6.14 4.47 9.81
N THR A 114 5.14 4.19 10.62
CA THR A 114 4.06 5.15 10.82
C THR A 114 4.44 6.17 11.89
N GLY A 115 4.00 7.42 11.68
CA GLY A 115 4.14 8.48 12.67
C GLY A 115 3.00 8.55 13.67
N ASP A 116 2.00 7.71 13.45
CA ASP A 116 0.78 7.75 14.27
C ASP A 116 0.82 6.84 15.50
#